data_87874d94ee045204cd2aa1aedb275aa1
#
_entry.id   87874d94ee045204cd2aa1aedb275aa1
#
_cell.length_a   1.000
_cell.length_b   1.000
_cell.length_c   1.000
_cell.angle_alpha   90.00
_cell.angle_beta   90.00
_cell.angle_gamma   90.00
#
_symmetry.space_group_name_H-M   'P 1'
#
loop_
_entity.id
_entity.type
_entity.pdbx_description
1 polymer ?
#
loop_
_entity_poly.entity_id
_entity_poly.type
_entity_poly.pdbx_seq_one_letter_code
_entity_poly.pdbx_strand_id
1 'polypeptide(L)'
;MIEEKILAHLIDNENYARKVLPFVKPEYFSDNANRVIYQTISAYVDKYNTIPSTEALTIDVDSINGLSSDTFTKIVETIPELKADKDTVS
;
A
#
# COMPACT_ATOMS: atom_id res chain seq x y z
N MET A 1 2.20 8.85 -10.33
CA MET A 1 0.85 9.22 -9.90
C MET A 1 0.84 9.51 -8.41
N ILE A 2 -0.05 10.39 -8.00
CA ILE A 2 -0.06 10.82 -6.59
C ILE A 2 -0.50 9.70 -5.66
N GLU A 3 -1.39 8.83 -6.12
CA GLU A 3 -1.86 7.71 -5.29
C GLU A 3 -0.73 6.77 -4.93
N GLU A 4 0.12 6.44 -5.89
CA GLU A 4 1.25 5.55 -5.62
C GLU A 4 2.27 6.21 -4.71
N LYS A 5 2.43 7.53 -4.80
CA LYS A 5 3.33 8.24 -3.90
C LYS A 5 2.85 8.16 -2.46
N ILE A 6 1.55 8.32 -2.25
CA ILE A 6 0.98 8.19 -0.91
C ILE A 6 1.24 6.78 -0.37
N LEU A 7 0.97 5.77 -1.18
CA LEU A 7 1.19 4.38 -0.77
C LEU A 7 2.66 4.12 -0.46
N ALA A 8 3.55 4.64 -1.29
CA ALA A 8 4.98 4.45 -1.09
C ALA A 8 5.44 5.04 0.25
N HIS A 9 4.96 6.23 0.58
CA HIS A 9 5.32 6.85 1.85
C HIS A 9 4.72 6.09 3.04
N LEU A 10 3.54 5.52 2.87
CA LEU A 10 2.91 4.75 3.95
C LEU A 10 3.74 3.53 4.35
N ILE A 11 4.45 2.92 3.41
CA ILE A 11 5.26 1.74 3.71
C ILE A 11 6.72 2.07 3.93
N ASP A 12 7.10 3.34 3.81
CA ASP A 12 8.47 3.76 4.02
C ASP A 12 8.69 4.46 5.35
N ASN A 13 7.65 5.14 5.84
CA ASN A 13 7.78 5.99 7.02
C ASN A 13 6.64 5.69 8.00
N GLU A 14 6.98 5.06 9.10
CA GLU A 14 5.98 4.65 10.08
C GLU A 14 5.29 5.84 10.73
N ASN A 15 6.02 6.91 11.01
CA ASN A 15 5.41 8.11 11.59
C ASN A 15 4.38 8.72 10.65
N TYR A 16 4.71 8.77 9.36
CA TYR A 16 3.78 9.26 8.35
C TYR A 16 2.53 8.39 8.31
N ALA A 17 2.71 7.07 8.33
CA ALA A 17 1.59 6.15 8.29
C ALA A 17 0.67 6.36 9.49
N ARG A 18 1.23 6.48 10.67
CA ARG A 18 0.43 6.67 11.88
C ARG A 18 -0.36 7.97 11.85
N LYS A 19 0.20 9.01 11.25
CA LYS A 19 -0.48 10.30 11.16
C LYS A 19 -1.53 10.33 10.06
N VAL A 20 -1.29 9.65 8.96
CA VAL A 20 -2.10 9.77 7.75
C VAL A 20 -3.22 8.74 7.68
N LEU A 21 -2.95 7.51 8.10
CA LEU A 21 -3.94 6.43 7.97
C LEU A 21 -5.30 6.77 8.56
N PRO A 22 -5.40 7.42 9.74
CA PRO A 22 -6.72 7.72 10.29
C PRO A 22 -7.54 8.69 9.45
N PHE A 23 -6.89 9.46 8.56
CA PHE A 23 -7.55 10.49 7.77
C PHE A 23 -7.77 10.08 6.31
N VAL A 24 -7.22 8.96 5.88
CA VAL A 24 -7.34 8.51 4.50
C VAL A 24 -8.36 7.37 4.44
N LYS A 25 -9.23 7.44 3.46
CA LYS A 25 -10.26 6.42 3.28
C LYS A 25 -10.03 5.67 1.97
N PRO A 26 -10.45 4.39 1.88
CA PRO A 26 -10.25 3.62 0.65
C PRO A 26 -10.82 4.31 -0.59
N GLU A 27 -11.94 4.99 -0.46
CA GLU A 27 -12.59 5.64 -1.59
C GLU A 27 -11.81 6.82 -2.13
N TYR A 28 -10.76 7.28 -1.43
CA TYR A 28 -9.91 8.32 -1.95
C TYR A 28 -9.02 7.81 -3.09
N PHE A 29 -8.92 6.51 -3.24
CA PHE A 29 -8.14 5.89 -4.31
C PHE A 29 -9.10 5.50 -5.43
N SER A 30 -8.94 6.13 -6.58
CA SER A 30 -9.80 5.84 -7.73
C SER A 30 -9.39 4.55 -8.42
N ASP A 31 -8.12 4.20 -8.37
CA ASP A 31 -7.60 2.97 -8.96
C ASP A 31 -7.89 1.81 -8.03
N ASN A 32 -8.54 0.76 -8.56
CA ASN A 32 -8.94 -0.38 -7.75
C ASN A 32 -7.75 -1.10 -7.12
N ALA A 33 -6.67 -1.26 -7.86
CA ALA A 33 -5.46 -1.90 -7.33
C ALA A 33 -4.88 -1.09 -6.17
N ASN A 34 -4.79 0.22 -6.35
CA ASN A 34 -4.27 1.10 -5.29
C ASN A 34 -5.16 1.05 -4.04
N ARG A 35 -6.48 0.98 -4.25
CA ARG A 35 -7.41 0.89 -3.12
C ARG A 35 -7.17 -0.37 -2.32
N VAL A 36 -6.98 -1.51 -3.00
CA VAL A 36 -6.72 -2.78 -2.32
C VAL A 36 -5.39 -2.72 -1.57
N ILE A 37 -4.36 -2.14 -2.19
CA ILE A 37 -3.06 -1.98 -1.54
C ILE A 37 -3.22 -1.14 -0.27
N TYR A 38 -3.93 -0.03 -0.36
CA TYR A 38 -4.15 0.82 0.80
C TYR A 38 -4.86 0.06 1.92
N GLN A 39 -5.92 -0.69 1.58
CA GLN A 39 -6.67 -1.46 2.58
C GLN A 39 -5.79 -2.51 3.23
N THR A 40 -4.90 -3.12 2.46
CA THR A 40 -3.98 -4.12 2.99
C THR A 40 -2.97 -3.48 3.94
N ILE A 41 -2.43 -2.31 3.58
CA ILE A 41 -1.52 -1.58 4.46
C ILE A 41 -2.22 -1.22 5.76
N SER A 42 -3.43 -0.68 5.66
CA SER A 42 -4.19 -0.24 6.83
C SER A 42 -4.47 -1.41 7.77
N ALA A 43 -4.88 -2.53 7.22
CA ALA A 43 -5.15 -3.72 8.02
C ALA A 43 -3.89 -4.25 8.69
N TYR A 44 -2.77 -4.20 7.98
CA TYR A 44 -1.50 -4.67 8.53
C TYR A 44 -1.07 -3.80 9.72
N VAL A 45 -1.13 -2.49 9.56
CA VAL A 45 -0.76 -1.58 10.66
C VAL A 45 -1.68 -1.78 11.84
N ASP A 46 -2.97 -1.98 11.59
CA ASP A 46 -3.95 -2.19 12.64
C ASP A 46 -3.67 -3.47 13.42
N LYS A 47 -3.23 -4.52 12.70
CA LYS A 47 -3.01 -5.82 13.32
C LYS A 47 -1.65 -5.92 14.01
N TYR A 48 -0.60 -5.40 13.39
CA TYR A 48 0.76 -5.58 13.87
C TYR A 48 1.37 -4.33 14.49
N ASN A 49 0.68 -3.20 14.38
CA ASN A 49 1.16 -1.91 14.94
C ASN A 49 2.49 -1.49 14.34
N THR A 50 2.74 -1.88 13.10
CA THR A 50 3.94 -1.48 12.35
C THR A 50 3.61 -1.51 10.86
N ILE A 51 4.44 -0.85 10.05
CA ILE A 51 4.21 -0.81 8.61
C ILE A 51 4.74 -2.09 7.96
N PRO A 52 4.09 -2.55 6.88
CA PRO A 52 4.55 -3.75 6.18
C PRO A 52 5.71 -3.46 5.24
N SER A 53 6.53 -4.47 5.01
CA SER A 53 7.49 -4.46 3.91
C SER A 53 6.75 -4.77 2.62
N THR A 54 7.42 -4.56 1.46
CA THR A 54 6.82 -4.93 0.19
C THR A 54 6.55 -6.42 0.11
N GLU A 55 7.43 -7.24 0.69
CA GLU A 55 7.22 -8.69 0.72
C GLU A 55 5.99 -9.06 1.56
N ALA A 56 5.84 -8.43 2.72
CA ALA A 56 4.67 -8.69 3.57
C ALA A 56 3.38 -8.28 2.87
N LEU A 57 3.40 -7.15 2.16
CA LEU A 57 2.24 -6.72 1.39
C LEU A 57 1.87 -7.73 0.31
N THR A 58 2.87 -8.23 -0.42
CA THR A 58 2.62 -9.19 -1.48
C THR A 58 2.00 -10.48 -0.92
N ILE A 59 2.52 -10.93 0.21
CA ILE A 59 1.99 -12.13 0.86
C ILE A 59 0.53 -11.91 1.29
N ASP A 60 0.24 -10.76 1.91
CA ASP A 60 -1.10 -10.48 2.37
C ASP A 60 -2.09 -10.33 1.21
N VAL A 61 -1.67 -9.70 0.11
CA VAL A 61 -2.51 -9.57 -1.07
C VAL A 61 -2.80 -10.94 -1.67
N ASP A 62 -1.78 -11.80 -1.70
CA ASP A 62 -1.94 -13.16 -2.23
C ASP A 62 -2.98 -13.97 -1.45
N SER A 63 -3.19 -13.64 -0.19
CA SER A 63 -4.16 -14.35 0.64
C SER A 63 -5.58 -13.80 0.51
N ILE A 64 -5.78 -12.70 -0.21
CA ILE A 64 -7.12 -12.14 -0.39
C ILE A 64 -7.92 -12.98 -1.38
N ASN A 65 -9.13 -13.35 -0.98
CA ASN A 65 -10.04 -14.08 -1.85
C ASN A 65 -10.91 -13.11 -2.64
N GLY A 66 -11.25 -13.49 -3.86
CA GLY A 66 -12.21 -12.73 -4.64
C GLY A 66 -11.63 -11.63 -5.52
N LEU A 67 -10.31 -11.49 -5.56
CA LEU A 67 -9.70 -10.54 -6.48
C LEU A 67 -9.72 -11.10 -7.90
N SER A 68 -10.04 -10.24 -8.88
CA SER A 68 -9.93 -10.64 -10.27
C SER A 68 -8.46 -10.82 -10.64
N SER A 69 -8.20 -11.61 -11.68
CA SER A 69 -6.83 -11.83 -12.14
C SER A 69 -6.17 -10.51 -12.56
N ASP A 70 -6.94 -9.65 -13.24
CA ASP A 70 -6.41 -8.37 -13.70
C ASP A 70 -6.01 -7.48 -12.52
N THR A 71 -6.85 -7.39 -11.52
CA THR A 71 -6.56 -6.59 -10.33
C THR A 71 -5.36 -7.15 -9.58
N PHE A 72 -5.31 -8.46 -9.41
CA PHE A 72 -4.20 -9.11 -8.71
C PHE A 72 -2.88 -8.84 -9.43
N THR A 73 -2.86 -9.02 -10.75
CA THR A 73 -1.66 -8.78 -11.54
C THR A 73 -1.20 -7.34 -11.39
N LYS A 74 -2.12 -6.40 -11.47
CA LYS A 74 -1.77 -4.99 -11.34
C LYS A 74 -1.21 -4.67 -9.97
N ILE A 75 -1.78 -5.26 -8.92
CA ILE A 75 -1.28 -5.07 -7.55
C ILE A 75 0.15 -5.60 -7.43
N VAL A 76 0.38 -6.81 -7.91
CA VAL A 76 1.69 -7.44 -7.82
C VAL A 76 2.75 -6.66 -8.58
N GLU A 77 2.36 -6.05 -9.70
CA GLU A 77 3.27 -5.21 -10.47
C GLU A 77 3.51 -3.86 -9.80
N THR A 78 2.53 -3.35 -9.10
CA THR A 78 2.62 -2.03 -8.48
C THR A 78 3.45 -2.05 -7.21
N ILE A 79 3.30 -3.07 -6.37
CA ILE A 79 3.98 -3.11 -5.07
C ILE A 79 5.49 -2.90 -5.16
N PRO A 80 6.22 -3.59 -6.07
CA PRO A 80 7.67 -3.37 -6.16
C PRO A 80 8.06 -1.96 -6.59
N GLU A 81 7.12 -1.24 -7.20
CA GLU A 81 7.37 0.13 -7.65
C GLU A 81 7.05 1.17 -6.59
N LEU A 82 6.52 0.74 -5.45
CA LEU A 82 6.20 1.65 -4.35
C LEU A 82 7.47 1.98 -3.60
N LYS A 83 8.20 2.94 -4.09
CA LYS A 83 9.42 3.40 -3.45
C LYS A 83 9.26 4.87 -3.12
N ALA A 84 9.59 5.23 -1.89
CA ALA A 84 9.67 6.63 -1.54
C ALA A 84 10.78 7.28 -2.36
N ASP A 85 10.75 8.59 -2.47
CA ASP A 85 11.69 9.32 -3.32
C ASP A 85 13.09 9.39 -2.70
N LYS A 86 13.55 8.30 -2.15
CA LYS A 86 14.89 8.25 -1.55
C LYS A 86 15.98 8.46 -2.59
N ASP A 87 15.74 7.97 -3.80
CA ASP A 87 16.73 8.05 -4.85
C ASP A 87 16.96 9.47 -5.30
N THR A 88 15.95 10.33 -5.13
CA THR A 88 16.07 11.71 -5.53
C THR A 88 16.76 12.57 -4.49
N VAL A 89 16.89 12.06 -3.28
CA VAL A 89 17.47 12.80 -2.16
C VAL A 89 18.98 12.61 -2.09
N SER A 90 19.43 11.48 -2.54
CA SER A 90 20.86 11.15 -2.47
C SER A 90 21.71 11.97 -3.42
#